data_2812376e07c278e8ccbb7a87e3264072
#
_entry.id   2812376e07c278e8ccbb7a87e3264072
#
_cell.length_a   1.000
_cell.length_b   1.000
_cell.length_c   1.000
_cell.angle_alpha   90.00
_cell.angle_beta   90.00
_cell.angle_gamma   90.00
#
_symmetry.space_group_name_H-M   'P 1'
#
loop_
_entity.id
_entity.type
_entity.pdbx_description
1 polymer ?
#
loop_
_entity_poly.entity_id
_entity_poly.type
_entity_poly.pdbx_seq_one_letter_code
_entity_poly.pdbx_strand_id
1 'polypeptide(L)'
;MSNVLPFQKSIIYGPVNSKRLGRSLGINLFPTTKKICTYDCIYCHYGGTKDVTLSPNHKELPTAEQVALAIEQALKSNLEFDYLTFSGNGEPMLHPEFALIVEKIKHLRDKYRPTVPISLLSNASCLIKSFDIDTLAKISVRIFKLDCADQETFEAINGPVAGIKVQDIIDRLERLASILPIIIQTIFLDGPIKNYEGKIFNDWLEAIKKIKPQKIQVYSSDRPVATSKVKMVSDEKLEEIANIIREKTGITTIAYKAQKKR
;
A
#
# COMPACT_ATOMS: atom_id res chain seq x y z
N MET A 1 2.63 -26.57 -4.27
CA MET A 1 3.55 -25.58 -3.66
C MET A 1 2.83 -24.24 -3.68
N SER A 2 2.83 -23.49 -2.58
CA SER A 2 2.11 -22.20 -2.50
C SER A 2 2.76 -21.18 -3.45
N ASN A 3 1.98 -20.63 -4.38
CA ASN A 3 2.42 -19.59 -5.33
C ASN A 3 2.51 -18.21 -4.66
N VAL A 4 3.05 -18.09 -3.45
CA VAL A 4 3.19 -16.82 -2.74
C VAL A 4 4.65 -16.44 -2.58
N LEU A 5 4.92 -15.15 -2.47
CA LEU A 5 6.27 -14.67 -2.19
C LEU A 5 6.65 -14.98 -0.72
N PRO A 6 7.94 -15.28 -0.47
CA PRO A 6 8.43 -15.40 0.90
C PRO A 6 8.32 -14.07 1.63
N PHE A 7 8.13 -14.13 2.95
CA PHE A 7 8.20 -12.93 3.80
C PHE A 7 9.57 -12.27 3.70
N GLN A 8 9.59 -10.96 3.87
CA GLN A 8 10.84 -10.21 3.99
C GLN A 8 11.61 -10.68 5.21
N LYS A 9 12.91 -10.90 5.05
CA LYS A 9 13.77 -11.56 6.06
C LYS A 9 14.50 -10.57 6.98
N SER A 10 14.32 -9.27 6.74
CA SER A 10 14.98 -8.20 7.51
C SER A 10 14.13 -6.93 7.53
N ILE A 11 14.51 -5.98 8.39
CA ILE A 11 13.91 -4.65 8.45
C ILE A 11 14.10 -3.92 7.13
N ILE A 12 15.31 -3.98 6.56
CA ILE A 12 15.61 -3.40 5.25
C ILE A 12 15.69 -4.52 4.22
N TYR A 13 15.03 -4.33 3.08
CA TYR A 13 15.05 -5.29 1.98
C TYR A 13 15.08 -4.60 0.62
N GLY A 14 15.56 -5.32 -0.37
CA GLY A 14 15.73 -4.80 -1.73
C GLY A 14 17.13 -4.24 -1.98
N PRO A 15 17.29 -3.24 -2.89
CA PRO A 15 16.22 -2.52 -3.58
C PRO A 15 15.36 -3.39 -4.48
N VAL A 16 14.04 -3.15 -4.44
CA VAL A 16 13.09 -3.80 -5.34
C VAL A 16 12.86 -2.90 -6.55
N ASN A 17 12.99 -3.44 -7.76
CA ASN A 17 12.64 -2.71 -8.97
C ASN A 17 11.13 -2.55 -9.06
N SER A 18 10.65 -1.40 -8.58
CA SER A 18 9.24 -1.05 -8.58
C SER A 18 8.88 -0.29 -9.85
N LYS A 19 7.83 -0.72 -10.54
CA LYS A 19 7.27 0.01 -11.70
C LYS A 19 6.84 1.44 -11.35
N ARG A 20 6.54 1.68 -10.06
CA ARG A 20 5.95 2.94 -9.56
C ARG A 20 6.96 3.86 -8.89
N LEU A 21 7.98 3.28 -8.27
CA LEU A 21 8.94 3.97 -7.41
C LEU A 21 10.41 3.73 -7.80
N GLY A 22 10.69 3.17 -9.01
CA GLY A 22 12.06 2.87 -9.40
C GLY A 22 12.71 1.83 -8.47
N ARG A 23 13.98 2.02 -8.12
CA ARG A 23 14.71 1.18 -7.16
C ARG A 23 14.27 1.53 -5.74
N SER A 24 13.32 0.78 -5.21
CA SER A 24 12.72 1.05 -3.91
C SER A 24 13.38 0.22 -2.82
N LEU A 25 14.03 0.87 -1.86
CA LEU A 25 14.52 0.22 -0.64
C LEU A 25 13.36 0.11 0.35
N GLY A 26 12.97 -1.13 0.64
CA GLY A 26 11.81 -1.42 1.48
C GLY A 26 12.15 -1.40 2.97
N ILE A 27 11.21 -0.89 3.77
CA ILE A 27 11.26 -0.86 5.22
C ILE A 27 10.13 -1.74 5.74
N ASN A 28 10.50 -2.91 6.29
CA ASN A 28 9.58 -3.87 6.88
C ASN A 28 9.52 -3.68 8.40
N LEU A 29 8.34 -3.34 8.92
CA LEU A 29 8.11 -3.08 10.34
C LEU A 29 7.52 -4.30 11.08
N PHE A 30 7.52 -5.48 10.45
CA PHE A 30 6.87 -6.68 10.97
C PHE A 30 7.80 -7.88 11.02
N PRO A 31 7.41 -8.95 11.76
CA PRO A 31 8.21 -10.15 11.86
C PRO A 31 8.56 -10.76 10.50
N THR A 32 9.68 -11.50 10.48
CA THR A 32 10.16 -12.19 9.27
C THR A 32 9.48 -13.54 9.04
N THR A 33 8.67 -13.99 9.99
CA THR A 33 8.05 -15.32 10.00
C THR A 33 6.56 -15.32 9.70
N LYS A 34 5.90 -14.15 9.81
CA LYS A 34 4.46 -14.00 9.59
C LYS A 34 4.08 -12.62 9.08
N LYS A 35 2.91 -12.55 8.47
CA LYS A 35 2.26 -11.29 8.11
C LYS A 35 1.35 -10.82 9.24
N ILE A 36 1.46 -9.54 9.62
CA ILE A 36 0.53 -8.86 10.53
C ILE A 36 -0.10 -7.69 9.79
N CYS A 37 -1.40 -7.74 9.61
CA CYS A 37 -2.11 -6.76 8.81
C CYS A 37 -3.53 -6.57 9.37
N THR A 38 -4.16 -5.46 9.01
CA THR A 38 -5.58 -5.21 9.28
C THR A 38 -6.50 -5.84 8.24
N TYR A 39 -5.94 -6.39 7.16
CA TYR A 39 -6.67 -7.03 6.06
C TYR A 39 -6.09 -8.41 5.73
N ASP A 40 -6.96 -9.26 5.17
CA ASP A 40 -6.60 -10.53 4.53
C ASP A 40 -6.94 -10.51 3.03
N CYS A 41 -6.33 -9.59 2.29
CA CYS A 41 -6.63 -9.40 0.86
C CYS A 41 -6.37 -10.67 0.05
N ILE A 42 -7.34 -11.08 -0.78
CA ILE A 42 -7.25 -12.28 -1.63
C ILE A 42 -6.12 -12.22 -2.66
N TYR A 43 -5.65 -11.02 -3.00
CA TYR A 43 -4.56 -10.79 -3.95
C TYR A 43 -3.20 -10.59 -3.28
N CYS A 44 -3.08 -10.75 -1.97
CA CYS A 44 -1.83 -10.48 -1.28
C CYS A 44 -0.71 -11.43 -1.72
N HIS A 45 0.42 -10.87 -2.14
CA HIS A 45 1.57 -11.67 -2.60
C HIS A 45 2.20 -12.51 -1.49
N TYR A 46 2.01 -12.13 -0.23
CA TYR A 46 2.47 -12.89 0.94
C TYR A 46 1.47 -13.95 1.42
N GLY A 47 0.36 -14.13 0.71
CA GLY A 47 -0.70 -15.07 1.08
C GLY A 47 -1.59 -14.58 2.21
N GLY A 48 -2.30 -15.53 2.83
CA GLY A 48 -3.27 -15.23 3.90
C GLY A 48 -2.65 -14.61 5.13
N THR A 49 -3.42 -13.75 5.80
CA THR A 49 -3.04 -13.10 7.05
C THR A 49 -3.52 -13.94 8.22
N LYS A 50 -2.60 -14.54 8.98
CA LYS A 50 -2.96 -15.30 10.19
C LYS A 50 -3.43 -14.39 11.32
N ASP A 51 -2.77 -13.23 11.46
CA ASP A 51 -3.06 -12.25 12.52
C ASP A 51 -3.69 -10.99 11.89
N VAL A 52 -4.99 -11.09 11.56
CA VAL A 52 -5.78 -9.93 11.14
C VAL A 52 -6.16 -9.14 12.39
N THR A 53 -5.52 -7.98 12.62
CA THR A 53 -5.63 -7.27 13.89
C THR A 53 -5.50 -5.75 13.73
N LEU A 54 -6.08 -5.01 14.68
CA LEU A 54 -5.83 -3.58 14.89
C LEU A 54 -4.90 -3.31 16.09
N SER A 55 -4.43 -4.38 16.75
CA SER A 55 -3.60 -4.26 17.96
C SER A 55 -2.55 -5.37 17.96
N PRO A 56 -1.44 -5.17 17.22
CA PRO A 56 -0.38 -6.17 17.14
C PRO A 56 0.34 -6.32 18.48
N ASN A 57 0.89 -7.51 18.72
CA ASN A 57 1.74 -7.73 19.90
C ASN A 57 3.07 -6.99 19.75
N HIS A 58 3.29 -5.97 20.55
CA HIS A 58 4.50 -5.13 20.52
C HIS A 58 5.81 -5.91 20.68
N LYS A 59 5.80 -7.01 21.45
CA LYS A 59 7.00 -7.81 21.71
C LYS A 59 7.52 -8.55 20.47
N GLU A 60 6.70 -8.65 19.42
CA GLU A 60 7.06 -9.32 18.18
C GLU A 60 7.57 -8.35 17.11
N LEU A 61 7.49 -7.05 17.37
CA LEU A 61 7.82 -6.02 16.39
C LEU A 61 9.24 -5.45 16.63
N PRO A 62 9.94 -5.02 15.57
CA PRO A 62 11.19 -4.31 15.76
C PRO A 62 10.93 -2.97 16.46
N THR A 63 11.77 -2.59 17.40
CA THR A 63 11.69 -1.27 18.06
C THR A 63 12.09 -0.15 17.10
N ALA A 64 11.65 1.08 17.39
CA ALA A 64 12.04 2.26 16.62
C ALA A 64 13.57 2.42 16.51
N GLU A 65 14.32 2.04 17.57
CA GLU A 65 15.79 2.07 17.58
C GLU A 65 16.40 1.04 16.64
N GLN A 66 15.86 -0.18 16.62
CA GLN A 66 16.31 -1.23 15.69
C GLN A 66 16.06 -0.83 14.23
N VAL A 67 14.91 -0.21 13.95
CA VAL A 67 14.59 0.30 12.62
C VAL A 67 15.54 1.44 12.25
N ALA A 68 15.77 2.39 13.15
CA ALA A 68 16.67 3.53 12.91
C ALA A 68 18.10 3.06 12.61
N LEU A 69 18.63 2.10 13.38
CA LEU A 69 19.97 1.54 13.18
C LEU A 69 20.08 0.87 11.80
N ALA A 70 19.10 0.06 11.41
CA ALA A 70 19.09 -0.62 10.11
C ALA A 70 19.02 0.39 8.95
N ILE A 71 18.22 1.45 9.08
CA ILE A 71 18.15 2.54 8.09
C ILE A 71 19.46 3.32 8.01
N GLU A 72 20.06 3.66 9.14
CA GLU A 72 21.34 4.40 9.15
C GLU A 72 22.44 3.63 8.44
N GLN A 73 22.54 2.33 8.67
CA GLN A 73 23.49 1.46 7.97
C GLN A 73 23.24 1.46 6.45
N ALA A 74 21.98 1.34 6.03
CA ALA A 74 21.62 1.36 4.61
C ALA A 74 21.90 2.72 3.96
N LEU A 75 21.63 3.84 4.64
CA LEU A 75 21.87 5.19 4.13
C LEU A 75 23.37 5.50 3.98
N LYS A 76 24.22 4.94 4.85
CA LYS A 76 25.68 5.08 4.81
C LYS A 76 26.36 4.14 3.81
N SER A 77 25.67 3.11 3.34
CA SER A 77 26.23 2.15 2.40
C SER A 77 26.30 2.71 0.98
N ASN A 78 27.03 2.01 0.07
CA ASN A 78 27.08 2.33 -1.35
C ASN A 78 25.86 1.82 -2.13
N LEU A 79 24.80 1.36 -1.44
CA LEU A 79 23.60 0.85 -2.07
C LEU A 79 22.88 1.98 -2.80
N GLU A 80 22.58 1.75 -4.08
CA GLU A 80 21.83 2.72 -4.89
C GLU A 80 20.33 2.42 -4.85
N PHE A 81 19.54 3.41 -4.49
CA PHE A 81 18.08 3.36 -4.49
C PHE A 81 17.48 4.74 -4.69
N ASP A 82 16.24 4.76 -5.20
CA ASP A 82 15.53 5.98 -5.56
C ASP A 82 14.52 6.40 -4.49
N TYR A 83 14.03 5.45 -3.68
CA TYR A 83 13.03 5.66 -2.61
C TYR A 83 13.34 4.84 -1.36
N LEU A 84 13.01 5.38 -0.19
CA LEU A 84 12.78 4.62 1.04
C LEU A 84 11.28 4.36 1.16
N THR A 85 10.86 3.10 1.24
CA THR A 85 9.43 2.77 1.18
C THR A 85 8.98 1.94 2.36
N PHE A 86 8.11 2.48 3.19
CA PHE A 86 7.36 1.71 4.17
C PHE A 86 6.45 0.71 3.48
N SER A 87 6.72 -0.58 3.65
CA SER A 87 5.99 -1.71 3.07
C SER A 87 6.49 -3.02 3.72
N GLY A 88 6.16 -4.19 3.17
CA GLY A 88 6.67 -5.47 3.64
C GLY A 88 5.59 -6.40 4.19
N ASN A 89 5.85 -7.05 5.33
CA ASN A 89 5.05 -8.17 5.85
C ASN A 89 3.77 -7.72 6.60
N GLY A 90 3.11 -6.64 6.18
CA GLY A 90 1.88 -6.18 6.81
C GLY A 90 1.51 -4.73 6.49
N GLU A 91 0.71 -4.10 7.37
CA GLU A 91 0.29 -2.71 7.26
C GLU A 91 1.23 -1.79 8.06
N PRO A 92 2.08 -0.97 7.41
CA PRO A 92 3.09 -0.19 8.13
C PRO A 92 2.54 0.73 9.23
N MET A 93 1.40 1.37 8.99
CA MET A 93 0.78 2.28 9.97
C MET A 93 0.21 1.56 11.20
N LEU A 94 0.16 0.23 11.19
CA LEU A 94 -0.27 -0.57 12.33
C LEU A 94 0.82 -0.64 13.44
N HIS A 95 2.07 -0.31 13.10
CA HIS A 95 3.16 -0.34 14.08
C HIS A 95 2.93 0.73 15.16
N PRO A 96 2.93 0.39 16.45
CA PRO A 96 2.59 1.32 17.52
C PRO A 96 3.56 2.51 17.64
N GLU A 97 4.82 2.32 17.27
CA GLU A 97 5.82 3.39 17.22
C GLU A 97 5.97 4.02 15.82
N PHE A 98 4.96 3.89 14.94
CA PHE A 98 5.08 4.35 13.55
C PHE A 98 5.48 5.83 13.45
N ALA A 99 4.88 6.71 14.26
CA ALA A 99 5.20 8.14 14.26
C ALA A 99 6.67 8.40 14.65
N LEU A 100 7.17 7.74 15.70
CA LEU A 100 8.56 7.83 16.14
C LEU A 100 9.53 7.28 15.08
N ILE A 101 9.17 6.17 14.44
CA ILE A 101 9.96 5.58 13.35
C ILE A 101 10.06 6.55 12.17
N VAL A 102 8.95 7.16 11.76
CA VAL A 102 8.94 8.14 10.65
C VAL A 102 9.84 9.34 11.00
N GLU A 103 9.77 9.85 12.23
CA GLU A 103 10.62 10.96 12.71
C GLU A 103 12.11 10.61 12.59
N LYS A 104 12.50 9.45 13.15
CA LYS A 104 13.90 9.00 13.12
C LYS A 104 14.40 8.77 11.69
N ILE A 105 13.60 8.15 10.84
CA ILE A 105 13.95 7.90 9.43
C ILE A 105 14.09 9.22 8.68
N LYS A 106 13.17 10.16 8.88
CA LYS A 106 13.28 11.50 8.27
C LYS A 106 14.58 12.19 8.68
N HIS A 107 14.91 12.21 9.97
CA HIS A 107 16.15 12.81 10.47
C HIS A 107 17.40 12.16 9.83
N LEU A 108 17.48 10.83 9.81
CA LEU A 108 18.61 10.10 9.22
C LEU A 108 18.72 10.32 7.71
N ARG A 109 17.58 10.29 7.00
CA ARG A 109 17.54 10.55 5.56
C ARG A 109 18.04 11.97 5.24
N ASP A 110 17.55 12.97 5.98
CA ASP A 110 17.95 14.37 5.78
C ASP A 110 19.46 14.56 6.01
N LYS A 111 20.03 13.80 6.97
CA LYS A 111 21.45 13.83 7.29
C LYS A 111 22.34 13.19 6.21
N TYR A 112 21.95 12.01 5.70
CA TYR A 112 22.82 11.20 4.86
C TYR A 112 22.45 11.22 3.37
N ARG A 113 21.18 11.34 3.03
CA ARG A 113 20.66 11.32 1.64
C ARG A 113 19.45 12.23 1.48
N PRO A 114 19.60 13.55 1.61
CA PRO A 114 18.49 14.52 1.70
C PRO A 114 17.55 14.54 0.51
N THR A 115 18.02 14.09 -0.66
CA THR A 115 17.21 14.07 -1.90
C THR A 115 16.36 12.82 -2.07
N VAL A 116 16.60 11.75 -1.28
CA VAL A 116 15.84 10.50 -1.41
C VAL A 116 14.46 10.66 -0.76
N PRO A 117 13.35 10.51 -1.50
CA PRO A 117 12.01 10.62 -0.95
C PRO A 117 11.64 9.41 -0.09
N ILE A 118 10.89 9.67 0.98
CA ILE A 118 10.26 8.64 1.80
C ILE A 118 8.86 8.38 1.24
N SER A 119 8.50 7.13 1.00
CA SER A 119 7.18 6.72 0.54
C SER A 119 6.50 5.75 1.50
N LEU A 120 5.18 5.75 1.50
CA LEU A 120 4.31 4.87 2.29
C LEU A 120 3.36 4.13 1.34
N LEU A 121 3.31 2.81 1.47
CA LEU A 121 2.25 1.96 0.93
C LEU A 121 1.37 1.50 2.09
N SER A 122 0.13 1.98 2.17
CA SER A 122 -0.81 1.67 3.24
C SER A 122 -2.17 1.27 2.69
N ASN A 123 -2.86 0.41 3.43
CA ASN A 123 -4.24 0.05 3.15
C ASN A 123 -5.28 1.03 3.74
N ALA A 124 -4.83 2.14 4.31
CA ALA A 124 -5.61 3.23 4.90
C ALA A 124 -6.40 2.90 6.18
N SER A 125 -6.50 1.64 6.59
CA SER A 125 -7.33 1.24 7.76
C SER A 125 -6.96 1.95 9.06
N CYS A 126 -5.66 2.21 9.27
CA CYS A 126 -5.18 2.87 10.50
C CYS A 126 -5.58 4.35 10.58
N LEU A 127 -5.98 4.99 9.46
CA LEU A 127 -6.51 6.36 9.47
C LEU A 127 -7.79 6.50 10.27
N ILE A 128 -8.53 5.40 10.46
CA ILE A 128 -9.77 5.38 11.26
C ILE A 128 -9.45 5.60 12.75
N LYS A 129 -8.39 4.95 13.25
CA LYS A 129 -8.00 5.03 14.66
C LYS A 129 -7.14 6.24 14.98
N SER A 130 -6.18 6.54 14.10
CA SER A 130 -5.21 7.61 14.32
C SER A 130 -5.05 8.42 13.03
N PHE A 131 -5.41 9.69 13.10
CA PHE A 131 -5.29 10.63 11.99
C PHE A 131 -4.16 11.63 12.28
N ASP A 132 -2.93 11.10 12.34
CA ASP A 132 -1.72 11.89 12.61
C ASP A 132 -1.19 12.52 11.32
N ILE A 133 -1.65 13.75 11.06
CA ILE A 133 -1.27 14.53 9.87
C ILE A 133 0.20 14.93 9.93
N ASP A 134 0.73 15.25 11.09
CA ASP A 134 2.12 15.71 11.24
C ASP A 134 3.11 14.62 10.88
N THR A 135 2.82 13.38 11.27
CA THR A 135 3.59 12.21 10.83
C THR A 135 3.47 12.00 9.33
N LEU A 136 2.26 12.04 8.78
CA LEU A 136 2.06 11.83 7.33
C LEU A 136 2.67 12.95 6.48
N ALA A 137 2.74 14.18 6.97
CA ALA A 137 3.39 15.30 6.28
C ALA A 137 4.90 15.10 6.08
N LYS A 138 5.55 14.33 6.94
CA LYS A 138 7.00 13.98 6.84
C LYS A 138 7.28 12.95 5.74
N ILE A 139 6.27 12.29 5.22
CA ILE A 139 6.37 11.29 4.14
C ILE A 139 6.15 11.98 2.81
N SER A 140 7.09 11.88 1.88
CA SER A 140 7.06 12.59 0.60
C SER A 140 5.98 12.05 -0.35
N VAL A 141 5.80 10.73 -0.39
CA VAL A 141 4.87 10.04 -1.30
C VAL A 141 3.95 9.13 -0.51
N ARG A 142 2.69 9.50 -0.40
CA ARG A 142 1.64 8.79 0.38
C ARG A 142 0.73 8.04 -0.56
N ILE A 143 0.84 6.71 -0.58
CA ILE A 143 0.07 5.82 -1.45
C ILE A 143 -0.87 4.99 -0.59
N PHE A 144 -2.17 5.18 -0.78
CA PHE A 144 -3.21 4.46 -0.06
C PHE A 144 -4.00 3.55 -0.99
N LYS A 145 -4.33 2.36 -0.51
CA LYS A 145 -5.15 1.39 -1.23
C LYS A 145 -6.64 1.72 -1.08
N LEU A 146 -7.36 1.69 -2.21
CA LEU A 146 -8.81 1.67 -2.26
C LEU A 146 -9.25 0.84 -3.48
N ASP A 147 -9.69 -0.39 -3.26
CA ASP A 147 -9.95 -1.36 -4.34
C ASP A 147 -11.44 -1.43 -4.75
N CYS A 148 -12.34 -0.93 -3.92
CA CYS A 148 -13.79 -0.81 -4.12
C CYS A 148 -14.36 0.23 -3.15
N ALA A 149 -15.65 0.54 -3.27
CA ALA A 149 -16.34 1.51 -2.41
C ALA A 149 -17.61 0.97 -1.77
N ASP A 150 -18.01 -0.26 -2.04
CA ASP A 150 -19.10 -0.95 -1.39
C ASP A 150 -18.59 -1.99 -0.38
N GLN A 151 -19.35 -2.19 0.71
CA GLN A 151 -18.93 -3.02 1.84
C GLN A 151 -18.78 -4.50 1.47
N GLU A 152 -19.69 -5.03 0.68
CA GLU A 152 -19.71 -6.45 0.30
C GLU A 152 -18.45 -6.80 -0.52
N THR A 153 -18.14 -6.00 -1.52
CA THR A 153 -16.91 -6.17 -2.34
C THR A 153 -15.66 -5.95 -1.50
N PHE A 154 -15.67 -4.97 -0.58
CA PHE A 154 -14.55 -4.72 0.33
C PHE A 154 -14.25 -5.93 1.22
N GLU A 155 -15.26 -6.53 1.81
CA GLU A 155 -15.12 -7.76 2.60
C GLU A 155 -14.62 -8.93 1.75
N ALA A 156 -15.16 -9.08 0.53
CA ALA A 156 -14.78 -10.16 -0.37
C ALA A 156 -13.34 -10.03 -0.92
N ILE A 157 -12.86 -8.83 -1.22
CA ILE A 157 -11.52 -8.59 -1.79
C ILE A 157 -10.47 -8.38 -0.70
N ASN A 158 -10.76 -7.56 0.29
CA ASN A 158 -9.78 -7.08 1.25
C ASN A 158 -9.81 -7.83 2.58
N GLY A 159 -10.91 -8.51 2.94
CA GLY A 159 -11.03 -9.28 4.18
C GLY A 159 -10.62 -8.46 5.40
N PRO A 160 -11.27 -7.31 5.70
CA PRO A 160 -10.85 -6.45 6.80
C PRO A 160 -11.12 -7.09 8.15
N VAL A 161 -10.38 -6.65 9.18
CA VAL A 161 -10.73 -6.96 10.57
C VAL A 161 -12.16 -6.48 10.85
N ALA A 162 -12.90 -7.24 11.66
CA ALA A 162 -14.31 -6.95 11.95
C ALA A 162 -14.51 -5.52 12.46
N GLY A 163 -15.58 -4.88 11.95
CA GLY A 163 -15.97 -3.52 12.32
C GLY A 163 -15.36 -2.40 11.48
N ILE A 164 -14.43 -2.68 10.56
CA ILE A 164 -13.96 -1.68 9.60
C ILE A 164 -14.98 -1.56 8.47
N LYS A 165 -15.45 -0.34 8.25
CA LYS A 165 -16.31 0.00 7.12
C LYS A 165 -15.53 0.72 6.03
N VAL A 166 -15.77 0.35 4.77
CA VAL A 166 -15.12 1.01 3.63
C VAL A 166 -15.47 2.50 3.56
N GLN A 167 -16.68 2.87 3.97
CA GLN A 167 -17.10 4.27 4.01
C GLN A 167 -16.25 5.11 4.97
N ASP A 168 -15.91 4.58 6.15
CA ASP A 168 -15.03 5.27 7.10
C ASP A 168 -13.65 5.53 6.50
N ILE A 169 -13.13 4.57 5.72
CA ILE A 169 -11.86 4.72 4.99
C ILE A 169 -11.96 5.82 3.94
N ILE A 170 -13.04 5.84 3.15
CA ILE A 170 -13.28 6.86 2.12
C ILE A 170 -13.34 8.24 2.75
N ASP A 171 -14.07 8.41 3.86
CA ASP A 171 -14.19 9.69 4.56
C ASP A 171 -12.84 10.17 5.14
N ARG A 172 -12.02 9.25 5.64
CA ARG A 172 -10.66 9.58 6.11
C ARG A 172 -9.72 9.95 4.98
N LEU A 173 -9.79 9.25 3.85
CA LEU A 173 -9.00 9.57 2.66
C LEU A 173 -9.41 10.93 2.05
N GLU A 174 -10.70 11.25 1.99
CA GLU A 174 -11.21 12.55 1.58
C GLU A 174 -10.63 13.67 2.46
N ARG A 175 -10.76 13.53 3.78
CA ARG A 175 -10.21 14.48 4.74
C ARG A 175 -8.70 14.62 4.60
N LEU A 176 -7.97 13.52 4.41
CA LEU A 176 -6.52 13.57 4.23
C LEU A 176 -6.13 14.25 2.91
N ALA A 177 -6.83 13.94 1.82
CA ALA A 177 -6.58 14.52 0.50
C ALA A 177 -6.82 16.03 0.45
N SER A 178 -7.71 16.56 1.29
CA SER A 178 -7.94 18.02 1.42
C SER A 178 -6.79 18.76 2.13
N ILE A 179 -5.89 18.04 2.81
CA ILE A 179 -4.79 18.60 3.60
C ILE A 179 -3.42 18.30 2.98
N LEU A 180 -3.23 17.06 2.53
CA LEU A 180 -1.97 16.57 1.97
C LEU A 180 -2.20 15.89 0.62
N PRO A 181 -1.31 16.06 -0.36
CA PRO A 181 -1.40 15.32 -1.62
C PRO A 181 -1.24 13.82 -1.35
N ILE A 182 -2.21 13.02 -1.80
CA ILE A 182 -2.19 11.56 -1.70
C ILE A 182 -2.34 10.93 -3.09
N ILE A 183 -1.89 9.69 -3.17
CA ILE A 183 -2.09 8.83 -4.35
C ILE A 183 -3.01 7.69 -3.94
N ILE A 184 -4.07 7.45 -4.70
CA ILE A 184 -4.87 6.24 -4.56
C ILE A 184 -4.30 5.17 -5.48
N GLN A 185 -4.09 4.00 -4.92
CA GLN A 185 -3.65 2.82 -5.66
C GLN A 185 -4.73 1.75 -5.62
N THR A 186 -5.18 1.33 -6.79
CA THR A 186 -6.25 0.34 -6.96
C THR A 186 -5.76 -0.85 -7.74
N ILE A 187 -6.03 -2.06 -7.23
CA ILE A 187 -5.88 -3.28 -8.01
C ILE A 187 -7.23 -3.61 -8.67
N PHE A 188 -7.22 -3.78 -9.99
CA PHE A 188 -8.36 -4.32 -10.70
C PHE A 188 -8.17 -5.82 -10.92
N LEU A 189 -9.23 -6.57 -10.60
CA LEU A 189 -9.25 -8.02 -10.60
C LEU A 189 -10.30 -8.53 -11.59
N ASP A 190 -9.96 -9.60 -12.28
CA ASP A 190 -10.89 -10.42 -13.07
C ASP A 190 -11.14 -11.75 -12.35
N GLY A 191 -12.15 -12.47 -12.80
CA GLY A 191 -12.57 -13.75 -12.24
C GLY A 191 -13.95 -13.67 -11.59
N PRO A 192 -14.19 -14.41 -10.50
CA PRO A 192 -15.48 -14.39 -9.79
C PRO A 192 -15.85 -13.01 -9.22
N ILE A 193 -14.86 -12.20 -8.85
CA ILE A 193 -15.05 -10.83 -8.40
C ILE A 193 -14.37 -9.91 -9.40
N LYS A 194 -15.20 -9.09 -10.09
CA LYS A 194 -14.74 -8.05 -11.01
C LYS A 194 -15.04 -6.69 -10.41
N ASN A 195 -14.01 -5.92 -10.08
CA ASN A 195 -14.19 -4.60 -9.46
C ASN A 195 -13.99 -3.42 -10.44
N TYR A 196 -14.04 -3.67 -11.76
CA TYR A 196 -13.82 -2.66 -12.80
C TYR A 196 -15.01 -2.47 -13.75
N GLU A 197 -16.19 -2.99 -13.39
CA GLU A 197 -17.39 -2.86 -14.21
C GLU A 197 -18.67 -2.76 -13.34
N GLY A 198 -19.76 -2.30 -13.96
CA GLY A 198 -21.07 -2.23 -13.34
C GLY A 198 -21.15 -1.27 -12.14
N LYS A 199 -22.01 -1.62 -11.17
CA LYS A 199 -22.23 -0.80 -9.98
C LYS A 199 -20.98 -0.65 -9.13
N ILE A 200 -20.22 -1.70 -8.91
CA ILE A 200 -19.00 -1.70 -8.09
C ILE A 200 -18.01 -0.65 -8.59
N PHE A 201 -17.80 -0.60 -9.91
CA PHE A 201 -16.90 0.38 -10.51
C PHE A 201 -17.45 1.81 -10.44
N ASN A 202 -18.75 1.98 -10.65
CA ASN A 202 -19.39 3.29 -10.55
C ASN A 202 -19.33 3.84 -9.11
N ASP A 203 -19.61 3.03 -8.10
CA ASP A 203 -19.50 3.42 -6.69
C ASP A 203 -18.04 3.82 -6.36
N TRP A 204 -17.07 3.07 -6.86
CA TRP A 204 -15.65 3.41 -6.71
C TRP A 204 -15.30 4.75 -7.40
N LEU A 205 -15.81 5.01 -8.62
CA LEU A 205 -15.61 6.28 -9.31
C LEU A 205 -16.18 7.46 -8.50
N GLU A 206 -17.36 7.31 -7.90
CA GLU A 206 -17.95 8.34 -7.04
C GLU A 206 -17.10 8.58 -5.77
N ALA A 207 -16.58 7.52 -5.16
CA ALA A 207 -15.66 7.65 -4.04
C ALA A 207 -14.38 8.41 -4.45
N ILE A 208 -13.81 8.12 -5.63
CA ILE A 208 -12.65 8.83 -6.17
C ILE A 208 -12.93 10.32 -6.41
N LYS A 209 -14.10 10.65 -6.98
CA LYS A 209 -14.54 12.05 -7.17
C LYS A 209 -14.68 12.80 -5.84
N LYS A 210 -15.12 12.10 -4.79
CA LYS A 210 -15.22 12.64 -3.43
C LYS A 210 -13.83 12.87 -2.82
N ILE A 211 -12.94 11.88 -2.86
CA ILE A 211 -11.58 11.94 -2.30
C ILE A 211 -10.71 12.97 -3.01
N LYS A 212 -10.81 13.10 -4.32
CA LYS A 212 -9.98 13.98 -5.18
C LYS A 212 -8.47 13.79 -4.94
N PRO A 213 -7.93 12.58 -5.09
CA PRO A 213 -6.51 12.34 -4.90
C PRO A 213 -5.68 13.09 -5.96
N GLN A 214 -4.43 13.39 -5.65
CA GLN A 214 -3.50 14.02 -6.61
C GLN A 214 -3.27 13.14 -7.85
N LYS A 215 -3.28 11.82 -7.68
CA LYS A 215 -3.01 10.82 -8.73
C LYS A 215 -3.67 9.50 -8.39
N ILE A 216 -3.99 8.74 -9.43
CA ILE A 216 -4.47 7.37 -9.31
C ILE A 216 -3.46 6.44 -9.99
N GLN A 217 -3.13 5.34 -9.32
CA GLN A 217 -2.32 4.25 -9.84
C GLN A 217 -3.19 3.01 -9.96
N VAL A 218 -3.39 2.52 -11.17
CA VAL A 218 -4.15 1.28 -11.40
C VAL A 218 -3.21 0.18 -11.88
N TYR A 219 -3.45 -1.05 -11.43
CA TYR A 219 -2.69 -2.23 -11.82
C TYR A 219 -3.54 -3.48 -11.65
N SER A 220 -3.05 -4.60 -12.14
CA SER A 220 -3.65 -5.91 -11.90
C SER A 220 -2.63 -6.88 -11.29
N SER A 221 -3.10 -8.05 -10.88
CA SER A 221 -2.25 -9.07 -10.24
C SER A 221 -1.40 -9.78 -11.28
N ASP A 222 -0.17 -9.31 -11.47
CA ASP A 222 0.84 -9.90 -12.37
C ASP A 222 1.80 -10.86 -11.67
N ARG A 223 1.60 -11.09 -10.37
CA ARG A 223 2.41 -11.99 -9.55
C ARG A 223 1.54 -13.11 -8.98
N PRO A 224 2.14 -14.23 -8.61
CA PRO A 224 1.42 -15.30 -7.95
C PRO A 224 0.69 -14.83 -6.70
N VAL A 225 -0.54 -15.31 -6.51
CA VAL A 225 -1.37 -15.09 -5.33
C VAL A 225 -1.82 -16.44 -4.75
N ALA A 226 -2.24 -16.45 -3.50
CA ALA A 226 -2.61 -17.68 -2.79
C ALA A 226 -3.88 -18.36 -3.33
N THR A 227 -4.68 -17.66 -4.13
CA THR A 227 -5.99 -18.15 -4.59
C THR A 227 -6.11 -18.17 -6.11
N SER A 228 -6.78 -19.19 -6.66
CA SER A 228 -7.17 -19.25 -8.07
C SER A 228 -8.36 -18.35 -8.44
N LYS A 229 -9.01 -17.75 -7.44
CA LYS A 229 -10.18 -16.85 -7.64
C LYS A 229 -9.79 -15.50 -8.25
N VAL A 230 -8.51 -15.13 -8.18
CA VAL A 230 -8.00 -13.86 -8.73
C VAL A 230 -7.42 -14.14 -10.10
N LYS A 231 -7.96 -13.45 -11.11
CA LYS A 231 -7.41 -13.43 -12.46
C LYS A 231 -6.88 -12.03 -12.77
N MET A 232 -5.86 -11.99 -13.61
CA MET A 232 -5.27 -10.74 -14.09
C MET A 232 -6.17 -10.09 -15.14
N VAL A 233 -6.36 -8.79 -15.03
CA VAL A 233 -6.92 -7.95 -16.12
C VAL A 233 -5.83 -7.74 -17.17
N SER A 234 -6.17 -7.85 -18.46
CA SER A 234 -5.18 -7.63 -19.52
C SER A 234 -4.64 -6.19 -19.52
N ASP A 235 -3.45 -6.01 -20.07
CA ASP A 235 -2.81 -4.68 -20.15
C ASP A 235 -3.65 -3.70 -20.99
N GLU A 236 -4.30 -4.17 -22.05
CA GLU A 236 -5.18 -3.38 -22.91
C GLU A 236 -6.42 -2.96 -22.13
N LYS A 237 -7.05 -3.90 -21.40
CA LYS A 237 -8.23 -3.60 -20.58
C LYS A 237 -7.91 -2.68 -19.41
N LEU A 238 -6.72 -2.82 -18.82
CA LEU A 238 -6.28 -1.93 -17.77
C LEU A 238 -6.09 -0.49 -18.27
N GLU A 239 -5.61 -0.30 -19.49
CA GLU A 239 -5.50 1.02 -20.11
C GLU A 239 -6.87 1.61 -20.46
N GLU A 240 -7.83 0.80 -20.96
CA GLU A 240 -9.22 1.24 -21.17
C GLU A 240 -9.83 1.75 -19.85
N ILE A 241 -9.66 0.99 -18.75
CA ILE A 241 -10.14 1.38 -17.43
C ILE A 241 -9.50 2.71 -17.01
N ALA A 242 -8.20 2.87 -17.20
CA ALA A 242 -7.50 4.10 -16.87
C ALA A 242 -8.00 5.30 -17.69
N ASN A 243 -8.36 5.09 -18.97
CA ASN A 243 -8.97 6.13 -19.81
C ASN A 243 -10.35 6.53 -19.28
N ILE A 244 -11.20 5.58 -18.95
CA ILE A 244 -12.52 5.85 -18.37
C ILE A 244 -12.38 6.65 -17.07
N ILE A 245 -11.43 6.30 -16.21
CA ILE A 245 -11.19 7.02 -14.96
C ILE A 245 -10.78 8.48 -15.25
N ARG A 246 -9.83 8.69 -16.18
CA ARG A 246 -9.41 10.04 -16.58
C ARG A 246 -10.56 10.88 -17.09
N GLU A 247 -11.40 10.32 -17.98
CA GLU A 247 -12.57 11.01 -18.53
C GLU A 247 -13.62 11.35 -17.48
N LYS A 248 -13.90 10.41 -16.57
CA LYS A 248 -14.98 10.57 -15.56
C LYS A 248 -14.58 11.42 -14.37
N THR A 249 -13.28 11.51 -14.05
CA THR A 249 -12.80 12.18 -12.82
C THR A 249 -11.93 13.40 -13.10
N GLY A 250 -11.32 13.51 -14.27
CA GLY A 250 -10.30 14.53 -14.58
C GLY A 250 -8.96 14.30 -13.88
N ILE A 251 -8.79 13.20 -13.13
CA ILE A 251 -7.60 12.94 -12.30
C ILE A 251 -6.56 12.17 -13.12
N THR A 252 -5.30 12.58 -13.01
CA THR A 252 -4.17 11.85 -13.62
C THR A 252 -4.16 10.41 -13.15
N THR A 253 -4.37 9.48 -14.08
CA THR A 253 -4.43 8.04 -13.83
C THR A 253 -3.38 7.31 -14.65
N ILE A 254 -2.56 6.48 -14.01
CA ILE A 254 -1.50 5.69 -14.65
C ILE A 254 -1.81 4.21 -14.50
N ALA A 255 -1.88 3.51 -15.63
CA ALA A 255 -1.95 2.05 -15.69
C ALA A 255 -0.54 1.43 -15.64
N TYR A 256 -0.29 0.60 -14.64
CA TYR A 256 0.96 -0.15 -14.50
C TYR A 256 0.80 -1.56 -15.04
N LYS A 257 1.19 -1.76 -16.28
CA LYS A 257 1.10 -3.02 -17.03
C LYS A 257 1.95 -4.13 -16.42
N ALA A 258 1.60 -5.38 -16.71
CA ALA A 258 2.38 -6.55 -16.25
C ALA A 258 3.84 -6.49 -16.76
N GLN A 259 4.77 -7.03 -15.97
CA GLN A 259 6.14 -7.22 -16.50
C GLN A 259 6.10 -8.40 -17.47
N LYS A 260 6.45 -8.17 -18.75
CA LYS A 260 6.76 -9.30 -19.63
C LYS A 260 7.89 -10.09 -18.96
N LYS A 261 7.64 -11.35 -18.62
CA LYS A 261 8.72 -12.26 -18.21
C LYS A 261 9.75 -12.25 -19.36
N ARG A 262 10.94 -11.76 -19.08
CA ARG A 262 12.09 -11.96 -19.96
C ARG A 262 12.58 -13.38 -19.80
#